data_8f44d089eacbac4d7d9b4100f1d9c8b9
#
_entry.id   8f44d089eacbac4d7d9b4100f1d9c8b9
#
_cell.length_a   1.000
_cell.length_b   1.000
_cell.length_c   1.000
_cell.angle_alpha   90.00
_cell.angle_beta   90.00
_cell.angle_gamma   90.00
#
_symmetry.space_group_name_H-M   'P 1'
#
loop_
_entity.id
_entity.type
_entity.pdbx_description
1 polymer ?
#
loop_
_entity_poly.entity_id
_entity_poly.type
_entity_poly.pdbx_seq_one_letter_code
_entity_poly.pdbx_strand_id
1 'polypeptide(L)'
;MFDILIHGGTIIDGSGVTRFKSDLGIKGDKIATIGDLKNQQAKRIINATGLIVSPGFIDAHAHHDGVLLTDPQHASGLRQGVTTEILGQDGLSYAPLSKENYKMQRQYLSGILGLPPENLDMSSVKAFRANYHKKVSINTAYPVSHGALRMEAVGFHDIPLTGKTLEHAKSLLSEGMEQGAVGLATGMSYHPNAWSTTEELIELCKVVAKAGGVYITHLRDVNPDRGYGGGGIPEAIEIGKRSGVKVHFSHTRTSAENAGKIDEVLELVDQGKKDGVDCTLELYPYPTGSTFLLSSLPSWVHEGGPDKIIEKLKDKTTRTKIIDALALNTKRPLHDCVLSHLPNNPQFEGMTIPEIAEIKNKSIGDLALDMLIEENLQVGFWLSPPTNIAAWRQVSKDCMEFLSRPDYMIGSDSIPLGSTPHPRAYGTFPRFVGRLRRQFDVMSLEQVIQRAADNPAQRFGISKRGRIQEGYYADIVIFDEDRIIDTATYDDPKQFPVGIPYVLVNGSVSVDQEICTGIFSGYAVP
;
A
#
# COMPACT_ATOMS: atom_id res chain seq x y z
N MET A 1 -34.69 18.35 0.06
CA MET A 1 -33.88 18.33 1.28
C MET A 1 -32.72 17.40 1.05
N PHE A 2 -31.49 17.83 1.33
CA PHE A 2 -30.28 17.02 1.28
C PHE A 2 -30.07 16.27 2.61
N ASP A 3 -29.27 15.22 2.61
CA ASP A 3 -28.81 14.59 3.84
C ASP A 3 -27.70 15.45 4.48
N ILE A 4 -26.74 15.88 3.64
CA ILE A 4 -25.67 16.80 4.06
C ILE A 4 -25.57 17.92 3.03
N LEU A 5 -25.35 19.15 3.51
CA LEU A 5 -24.99 20.33 2.74
C LEU A 5 -23.62 20.82 3.22
N ILE A 6 -22.64 20.83 2.33
CA ILE A 6 -21.33 21.46 2.57
C ILE A 6 -21.40 22.85 1.97
N HIS A 7 -21.29 23.88 2.82
CA HIS A 7 -21.53 25.27 2.47
C HIS A 7 -20.25 26.11 2.47
N GLY A 8 -20.08 26.96 1.45
CA GLY A 8 -19.08 28.04 1.42
C GLY A 8 -17.64 27.58 1.15
N GLY A 9 -17.43 26.33 0.76
CA GLY A 9 -16.10 25.78 0.52
C GLY A 9 -15.44 26.23 -0.79
N THR A 10 -14.11 26.12 -0.86
CA THR A 10 -13.36 26.22 -2.12
C THR A 10 -13.14 24.80 -2.65
N ILE A 11 -13.72 24.48 -3.79
CA ILE A 11 -13.69 23.14 -4.37
C ILE A 11 -12.44 22.96 -5.22
N ILE A 12 -11.68 21.89 -4.95
CA ILE A 12 -10.69 21.30 -5.84
C ILE A 12 -11.30 19.98 -6.31
N ASP A 13 -11.69 19.89 -7.57
CA ASP A 13 -12.54 18.80 -8.07
C ASP A 13 -11.79 17.48 -8.35
N GLY A 14 -10.46 17.47 -8.21
CA GLY A 14 -9.60 16.30 -8.48
C GLY A 14 -9.09 16.22 -9.92
N SER A 15 -9.60 17.01 -10.85
CA SER A 15 -9.17 16.97 -12.26
C SER A 15 -7.84 17.67 -12.56
N GLY A 16 -7.31 18.43 -11.58
CA GLY A 16 -6.13 19.26 -11.75
C GLY A 16 -6.42 20.66 -12.31
N VAL A 17 -7.68 21.00 -12.58
CA VAL A 17 -8.08 22.35 -13.00
C VAL A 17 -8.18 23.30 -11.82
N THR A 18 -8.18 24.61 -12.11
CA THR A 18 -8.26 25.68 -11.11
C THR A 18 -9.51 25.51 -10.21
N ARG A 19 -9.32 25.68 -8.90
CA ARG A 19 -10.34 25.65 -7.87
C ARG A 19 -11.42 26.72 -8.06
N PHE A 20 -12.61 26.45 -7.53
CA PHE A 20 -13.74 27.37 -7.58
C PHE A 20 -14.56 27.34 -6.27
N LYS A 21 -15.35 28.38 -5.99
CA LYS A 21 -16.25 28.41 -4.84
C LYS A 21 -17.61 27.86 -5.20
N SER A 22 -18.13 26.94 -4.39
CA SER A 22 -19.49 26.39 -4.54
C SER A 22 -19.92 25.65 -3.28
N ASP A 23 -21.23 25.35 -3.19
CA ASP A 23 -21.78 24.45 -2.19
C ASP A 23 -21.97 23.05 -2.80
N LEU A 24 -21.99 22.01 -1.94
CA LEU A 24 -22.25 20.62 -2.32
C LEU A 24 -23.45 20.09 -1.55
N GLY A 25 -24.45 19.58 -2.28
CA GLY A 25 -25.58 18.86 -1.70
C GLY A 25 -25.42 17.34 -1.87
N ILE A 26 -25.47 16.59 -0.76
CA ILE A 26 -25.32 15.14 -0.72
C ILE A 26 -26.65 14.47 -0.43
N LYS A 27 -27.01 13.42 -1.19
CA LYS A 27 -28.16 12.53 -0.96
C LYS A 27 -27.69 11.07 -0.98
N GLY A 28 -27.94 10.37 0.13
CA GLY A 28 -27.43 9.02 0.31
C GLY A 28 -25.91 9.00 0.19
N ASP A 29 -25.39 8.18 -0.69
CA ASP A 29 -23.96 8.01 -0.92
C ASP A 29 -23.38 8.86 -2.08
N LYS A 30 -24.19 9.80 -2.64
CA LYS A 30 -23.83 10.55 -3.85
C LYS A 30 -23.80 12.05 -3.66
N ILE A 31 -22.89 12.70 -4.41
CA ILE A 31 -22.95 14.14 -4.69
C ILE A 31 -24.14 14.37 -5.62
N ALA A 32 -25.19 15.01 -5.11
CA ALA A 32 -26.44 15.21 -5.84
C ALA A 32 -26.44 16.52 -6.63
N THR A 33 -25.80 17.58 -6.08
CA THR A 33 -25.84 18.91 -6.71
C THR A 33 -24.61 19.71 -6.31
N ILE A 34 -24.04 20.45 -7.26
CA ILE A 34 -22.98 21.44 -7.07
C ILE A 34 -23.51 22.80 -7.53
N GLY A 35 -23.50 23.84 -6.67
CA GLY A 35 -24.02 25.15 -7.04
C GLY A 35 -24.25 26.07 -5.83
N ASP A 36 -25.00 27.15 -6.02
CA ASP A 36 -25.45 28.01 -4.91
C ASP A 36 -26.65 27.35 -4.22
N LEU A 37 -26.42 26.79 -3.05
CA LEU A 37 -27.42 26.04 -2.27
C LEU A 37 -27.80 26.74 -0.96
N LYS A 38 -27.52 28.05 -0.81
CA LYS A 38 -27.74 28.82 0.43
C LYS A 38 -29.13 28.69 1.00
N ASN A 39 -30.16 28.57 0.14
CA ASN A 39 -31.58 28.50 0.55
C ASN A 39 -32.09 27.05 0.60
N GLN A 40 -31.23 26.07 0.46
CA GLN A 40 -31.62 24.66 0.47
C GLN A 40 -31.62 24.10 1.89
N GLN A 41 -32.52 23.14 2.13
CA GLN A 41 -32.61 22.45 3.43
C GLN A 41 -31.78 21.16 3.41
N ALA A 42 -31.10 20.87 4.52
CA ALA A 42 -30.40 19.64 4.77
C ALA A 42 -30.61 19.16 6.21
N LYS A 43 -30.44 17.84 6.43
CA LYS A 43 -30.45 17.27 7.79
C LYS A 43 -29.21 17.73 8.58
N ARG A 44 -28.09 17.91 7.90
CA ARG A 44 -26.83 18.41 8.47
C ARG A 44 -26.20 19.43 7.53
N ILE A 45 -25.67 20.51 8.11
CA ILE A 45 -24.89 21.52 7.39
C ILE A 45 -23.46 21.51 7.93
N ILE A 46 -22.49 21.41 7.02
CA ILE A 46 -21.06 21.55 7.31
C ILE A 46 -20.62 22.89 6.73
N ASN A 47 -20.19 23.81 7.59
CA ASN A 47 -19.62 25.08 7.15
C ASN A 47 -18.15 24.87 6.75
N ALA A 48 -17.86 24.99 5.47
CA ALA A 48 -16.53 24.85 4.89
C ALA A 48 -15.93 26.21 4.47
N THR A 49 -16.45 27.32 4.97
CA THR A 49 -15.93 28.67 4.66
C THR A 49 -14.45 28.77 5.05
N GLY A 50 -13.60 29.13 4.10
CA GLY A 50 -12.14 29.19 4.27
C GLY A 50 -11.42 27.84 4.15
N LEU A 51 -12.16 26.75 3.92
CA LEU A 51 -11.60 25.42 3.78
C LEU A 51 -11.62 24.95 2.31
N ILE A 52 -10.75 24.02 2.01
CA ILE A 52 -10.75 23.25 0.76
C ILE A 52 -11.71 22.06 0.90
N VAL A 53 -12.50 21.83 -0.13
CA VAL A 53 -13.33 20.65 -0.31
C VAL A 53 -12.80 19.87 -1.52
N SER A 54 -12.28 18.68 -1.29
CA SER A 54 -11.68 17.85 -2.33
C SER A 54 -12.27 16.45 -2.34
N PRO A 55 -12.07 15.65 -3.42
CA PRO A 55 -12.37 14.23 -3.34
C PRO A 55 -11.55 13.56 -2.26
N GLY A 56 -12.09 12.51 -1.67
CA GLY A 56 -11.38 11.64 -0.75
C GLY A 56 -10.14 11.02 -1.39
N PHE A 57 -9.07 10.93 -0.64
CA PHE A 57 -7.81 10.39 -1.15
C PHE A 57 -7.91 8.88 -1.35
N ILE A 58 -7.26 8.39 -2.40
CA ILE A 58 -7.17 6.98 -2.76
C ILE A 58 -5.72 6.56 -2.58
N ASP A 59 -5.47 5.72 -1.61
CA ASP A 59 -4.14 5.15 -1.36
C ASP A 59 -3.87 4.04 -2.37
N ALA A 60 -2.92 4.27 -3.27
CA ALA A 60 -2.57 3.32 -4.32
C ALA A 60 -1.81 2.09 -3.80
N HIS A 61 -1.30 2.13 -2.55
CA HIS A 61 -0.50 1.06 -1.97
C HIS A 61 -0.64 1.03 -0.45
N ALA A 62 -1.28 0.00 0.10
CA ALA A 62 -1.41 -0.22 1.54
C ALA A 62 -1.38 -1.70 1.91
N HIS A 63 -0.81 -2.03 3.07
CA HIS A 63 -0.74 -3.38 3.63
C HIS A 63 -1.74 -3.55 4.80
N HIS A 64 -2.99 -3.20 4.56
CA HIS A 64 -4.03 -3.20 5.60
C HIS A 64 -4.99 -4.39 5.53
N ASP A 65 -4.73 -5.38 4.68
CA ASP A 65 -5.62 -6.52 4.45
C ASP A 65 -6.05 -7.21 5.74
N GLY A 66 -5.11 -7.53 6.62
CA GLY A 66 -5.41 -8.14 7.92
C GLY A 66 -5.83 -7.12 8.98
N VAL A 67 -5.20 -5.95 8.98
CA VAL A 67 -5.44 -4.90 9.99
C VAL A 67 -6.87 -4.38 9.94
N LEU A 68 -7.43 -4.12 8.76
CA LEU A 68 -8.83 -3.68 8.60
C LEU A 68 -9.85 -4.69 9.15
N LEU A 69 -9.50 -5.96 9.23
CA LEU A 69 -10.36 -7.01 9.77
C LEU A 69 -10.29 -7.11 11.31
N THR A 70 -9.30 -6.46 11.93
CA THR A 70 -9.11 -6.38 13.39
C THR A 70 -9.34 -4.97 13.94
N ASP A 71 -9.03 -3.94 13.15
CA ASP A 71 -9.32 -2.52 13.44
C ASP A 71 -10.10 -1.89 12.27
N PRO A 72 -11.41 -2.15 12.18
CA PRO A 72 -12.24 -1.68 11.06
C PRO A 72 -12.47 -0.17 11.04
N GLN A 73 -12.14 0.55 12.12
CA GLN A 73 -12.22 2.01 12.16
C GLN A 73 -11.13 2.68 11.32
N HIS A 74 -9.95 2.08 11.27
CA HIS A 74 -8.84 2.55 10.45
C HIS A 74 -8.53 4.05 10.63
N ALA A 75 -8.36 4.48 11.86
CA ALA A 75 -8.14 5.90 12.18
C ALA A 75 -6.88 6.47 11.52
N SER A 76 -5.83 5.66 11.34
CA SER A 76 -4.57 6.06 10.69
C SER A 76 -4.76 6.54 9.24
N GLY A 77 -5.61 5.87 8.46
CA GLY A 77 -5.95 6.28 7.10
C GLY A 77 -6.97 7.42 7.05
N LEU A 78 -8.12 7.25 7.74
CA LEU A 78 -9.19 8.26 7.75
C LEU A 78 -8.70 9.65 8.17
N ARG A 79 -7.90 9.75 9.23
CA ARG A 79 -7.37 11.02 9.73
C ARG A 79 -6.41 11.70 8.75
N GLN A 80 -5.85 10.96 7.78
CA GLN A 80 -5.08 11.50 6.67
C GLN A 80 -5.93 11.93 5.46
N GLY A 81 -7.25 11.69 5.50
CA GLY A 81 -8.16 11.95 4.38
C GLY A 81 -8.30 10.78 3.40
N VAL A 82 -7.75 9.61 3.72
CA VAL A 82 -7.89 8.41 2.90
C VAL A 82 -9.30 7.86 3.03
N THR A 83 -9.98 7.69 1.89
CA THR A 83 -11.34 7.15 1.81
C THR A 83 -11.40 5.84 1.05
N THR A 84 -10.33 5.49 0.34
CA THR A 84 -10.22 4.26 -0.46
C THR A 84 -8.78 3.76 -0.43
N GLU A 85 -8.58 2.45 -0.32
CA GLU A 85 -7.27 1.80 -0.39
C GLU A 85 -7.26 0.66 -1.40
N ILE A 86 -6.12 0.53 -2.09
CA ILE A 86 -5.82 -0.63 -2.93
C ILE A 86 -5.08 -1.64 -2.05
N LEU A 87 -5.76 -2.67 -1.61
CA LEU A 87 -5.22 -3.78 -0.82
C LEU A 87 -4.44 -4.77 -1.70
N GLY A 88 -3.97 -5.87 -1.13
CA GLY A 88 -3.33 -6.97 -1.87
C GLY A 88 -2.00 -6.63 -2.50
N GLN A 89 -1.38 -5.54 -2.09
CA GLN A 89 -0.13 -5.04 -2.64
C GLN A 89 1.02 -6.04 -2.47
N ASP A 90 1.99 -5.98 -3.37
CA ASP A 90 3.16 -6.87 -3.39
C ASP A 90 2.81 -8.36 -3.51
N GLY A 91 1.59 -8.68 -3.96
CA GLY A 91 1.11 -10.05 -4.00
C GLY A 91 1.02 -10.72 -2.63
N LEU A 92 0.96 -9.93 -1.56
CA LEU A 92 0.85 -10.34 -0.16
C LEU A 92 -0.59 -10.13 0.31
N SER A 93 -1.41 -11.16 0.23
CA SER A 93 -2.81 -11.14 0.69
C SER A 93 -3.37 -12.54 0.83
N TYR A 94 -4.69 -12.65 1.00
CA TYR A 94 -5.36 -13.86 1.44
C TYR A 94 -6.33 -14.50 0.43
N ALA A 95 -6.52 -13.92 -0.74
CA ALA A 95 -7.48 -14.45 -1.72
C ALA A 95 -6.90 -14.57 -3.15
N PRO A 96 -7.31 -15.64 -3.86
CA PRO A 96 -8.16 -16.75 -3.44
C PRO A 96 -7.37 -17.81 -2.66
N LEU A 97 -7.83 -18.24 -1.50
CA LEU A 97 -7.18 -19.29 -0.70
C LEU A 97 -8.20 -20.27 -0.10
N SER A 98 -7.92 -21.56 -0.21
CA SER A 98 -8.57 -22.60 0.59
C SER A 98 -8.36 -22.33 2.09
N LYS A 99 -9.20 -22.90 2.93
CA LYS A 99 -9.10 -22.71 4.38
C LYS A 99 -7.72 -23.10 4.94
N GLU A 100 -7.14 -24.16 4.42
CA GLU A 100 -5.82 -24.67 4.85
C GLU A 100 -4.72 -23.69 4.43
N ASN A 101 -4.71 -23.24 3.18
CA ASN A 101 -3.75 -22.28 2.66
C ASN A 101 -3.91 -20.90 3.31
N TYR A 102 -5.15 -20.49 3.62
CA TYR A 102 -5.38 -19.25 4.37
C TYR A 102 -4.75 -19.31 5.77
N LYS A 103 -4.89 -20.42 6.50
CA LYS A 103 -4.25 -20.58 7.82
C LYS A 103 -2.73 -20.44 7.72
N MET A 104 -2.11 -21.06 6.72
CA MET A 104 -0.66 -20.98 6.49
C MET A 104 -0.24 -19.54 6.11
N GLN A 105 -0.93 -18.93 5.15
CA GLN A 105 -0.62 -17.58 4.67
C GLN A 105 -0.82 -16.52 5.75
N ARG A 106 -1.86 -16.66 6.57
CA ARG A 106 -2.16 -15.81 7.71
C ARG A 106 -1.00 -15.75 8.71
N GLN A 107 -0.40 -16.90 9.03
CA GLN A 107 0.79 -16.96 9.89
C GLN A 107 2.02 -16.38 9.19
N TYR A 108 2.24 -16.73 7.92
CA TYR A 108 3.40 -16.25 7.15
C TYR A 108 3.43 -14.74 7.00
N LEU A 109 2.28 -14.10 6.75
CA LEU A 109 2.16 -12.66 6.54
C LEU A 109 1.90 -11.85 7.82
N SER A 110 1.87 -12.49 8.99
CA SER A 110 1.47 -11.84 10.24
C SER A 110 2.38 -10.66 10.65
N GLY A 111 3.64 -10.67 10.25
CA GLY A 111 4.58 -9.58 10.52
C GLY A 111 4.39 -8.32 9.66
N ILE A 112 3.57 -8.41 8.61
CA ILE A 112 3.29 -7.27 7.70
C ILE A 112 1.81 -6.92 7.62
N LEU A 113 0.90 -7.91 7.63
CA LEU A 113 -0.54 -7.68 7.49
C LEU A 113 -1.31 -7.80 8.82
N GLY A 114 -0.62 -8.15 9.92
CA GLY A 114 -1.27 -8.50 11.18
C GLY A 114 -1.88 -9.90 11.17
N LEU A 115 -2.67 -10.20 12.19
CA LEU A 115 -3.24 -11.54 12.41
C LEU A 115 -4.78 -11.50 12.40
N PRO A 116 -5.44 -11.47 11.22
CA PRO A 116 -6.89 -11.42 11.11
C PRO A 116 -7.55 -12.69 11.66
N PRO A 117 -8.89 -12.71 11.90
CA PRO A 117 -9.60 -13.89 12.36
C PRO A 117 -9.39 -15.11 11.45
N GLU A 118 -9.20 -16.30 12.04
CA GLU A 118 -8.87 -17.55 11.31
C GLU A 118 -10.06 -18.13 10.53
N ASN A 119 -11.28 -17.80 10.93
CA ASN A 119 -12.51 -18.39 10.39
C ASN A 119 -13.14 -17.59 9.24
N LEU A 120 -12.42 -16.65 8.66
CA LEU A 120 -12.90 -15.87 7.52
C LEU A 120 -12.88 -16.71 6.24
N ASP A 121 -13.87 -16.48 5.38
CA ASP A 121 -13.88 -17.05 4.03
C ASP A 121 -13.01 -16.23 3.09
N MET A 122 -11.93 -16.83 2.62
CA MET A 122 -10.96 -16.28 1.68
C MET A 122 -10.91 -17.11 0.37
N SER A 123 -11.88 -18.00 0.17
CA SER A 123 -11.88 -18.97 -0.94
C SER A 123 -11.98 -18.34 -2.33
N SER A 124 -12.38 -17.09 -2.41
CA SER A 124 -12.52 -16.35 -3.68
C SER A 124 -12.37 -14.85 -3.46
N VAL A 125 -12.11 -14.10 -4.52
CA VAL A 125 -12.09 -12.63 -4.47
C VAL A 125 -13.44 -12.07 -3.98
N LYS A 126 -14.56 -12.67 -4.40
CA LYS A 126 -15.89 -12.29 -3.94
C LYS A 126 -16.06 -12.48 -2.43
N ALA A 127 -15.63 -13.61 -1.89
CA ALA A 127 -15.69 -13.90 -0.46
C ALA A 127 -14.77 -12.94 0.33
N PHE A 128 -13.55 -12.74 -0.14
CA PHE A 128 -12.61 -11.77 0.43
C PHE A 128 -13.24 -10.37 0.53
N ARG A 129 -13.75 -9.83 -0.57
CA ARG A 129 -14.39 -8.51 -0.62
C ARG A 129 -15.60 -8.38 0.31
N ALA A 130 -16.34 -9.46 0.51
CA ALA A 130 -17.50 -9.49 1.43
C ALA A 130 -17.10 -9.35 2.92
N ASN A 131 -15.82 -9.61 3.27
CA ASN A 131 -15.32 -9.38 4.63
C ASN A 131 -15.16 -7.89 4.95
N TYR A 132 -15.01 -7.03 3.93
CA TYR A 132 -14.82 -5.58 4.11
C TYR A 132 -16.09 -4.77 3.81
N HIS A 133 -16.92 -5.18 2.85
CA HIS A 133 -18.06 -4.40 2.38
C HIS A 133 -19.03 -4.02 3.51
N LYS A 134 -19.13 -2.71 3.80
CA LYS A 134 -19.93 -2.14 4.90
C LYS A 134 -19.57 -2.64 6.30
N LYS A 135 -18.34 -3.13 6.46
CA LYS A 135 -17.82 -3.62 7.74
C LYS A 135 -16.58 -2.85 8.19
N VAL A 136 -16.03 -2.00 7.32
CA VAL A 136 -14.89 -1.14 7.58
C VAL A 136 -15.22 0.32 7.21
N SER A 137 -14.43 1.26 7.71
CA SER A 137 -14.72 2.69 7.55
C SER A 137 -14.41 3.25 6.17
N ILE A 138 -13.51 2.61 5.42
CA ILE A 138 -13.03 3.06 4.10
C ILE A 138 -13.43 2.10 2.98
N ASN A 139 -13.41 2.58 1.75
CA ASN A 139 -13.57 1.71 0.59
C ASN A 139 -12.30 0.90 0.35
N THR A 140 -12.45 -0.32 -0.18
CA THR A 140 -11.34 -1.20 -0.51
C THR A 140 -11.44 -1.70 -1.94
N ALA A 141 -10.37 -1.58 -2.72
CA ALA A 141 -10.20 -2.26 -4.01
C ALA A 141 -9.14 -3.35 -3.87
N TYR A 142 -9.21 -4.36 -4.71
CA TYR A 142 -8.37 -5.55 -4.55
C TYR A 142 -7.85 -6.06 -5.89
N PRO A 143 -6.53 -6.07 -6.15
CA PRO A 143 -5.90 -6.90 -7.17
C PRO A 143 -5.73 -8.32 -6.64
N VAL A 144 -5.82 -9.32 -7.51
CA VAL A 144 -5.56 -10.70 -7.10
C VAL A 144 -4.10 -10.84 -6.63
N SER A 145 -3.90 -11.46 -5.49
CA SER A 145 -2.57 -11.73 -4.93
C SER A 145 -1.88 -12.87 -5.68
N HIS A 146 -0.74 -12.61 -6.29
CA HIS A 146 0.06 -13.65 -6.96
C HIS A 146 0.54 -14.73 -5.98
N GLY A 147 0.91 -14.32 -4.76
CA GLY A 147 1.28 -15.28 -3.72
C GLY A 147 0.16 -16.28 -3.40
N ALA A 148 -1.09 -15.81 -3.35
CA ALA A 148 -2.25 -16.68 -3.13
C ALA A 148 -2.48 -17.63 -4.31
N LEU A 149 -2.36 -17.15 -5.56
CA LEU A 149 -2.47 -18.01 -6.74
C LEU A 149 -1.44 -19.14 -6.73
N ARG A 150 -0.19 -18.82 -6.39
CA ARG A 150 0.86 -19.83 -6.29
C ARG A 150 0.59 -20.85 -5.19
N MET A 151 0.14 -20.38 -4.03
CA MET A 151 -0.22 -21.28 -2.92
C MET A 151 -1.33 -22.25 -3.28
N GLU A 152 -2.36 -21.82 -3.99
CA GLU A 152 -3.42 -22.73 -4.45
C GLU A 152 -2.95 -23.69 -5.55
N ALA A 153 -2.03 -23.27 -6.40
CA ALA A 153 -1.57 -24.08 -7.53
C ALA A 153 -0.51 -25.12 -7.15
N VAL A 154 0.45 -24.78 -6.28
CA VAL A 154 1.63 -25.60 -5.97
C VAL A 154 2.02 -25.63 -4.49
N GLY A 155 1.22 -25.01 -3.59
CA GLY A 155 1.57 -24.85 -2.18
C GLY A 155 2.72 -23.87 -1.97
N PHE A 156 3.30 -23.91 -0.77
CA PHE A 156 4.44 -23.05 -0.42
C PHE A 156 5.77 -23.72 -0.84
N HIS A 157 5.90 -23.96 -2.15
CA HIS A 157 7.05 -24.68 -2.74
C HIS A 157 7.68 -23.92 -3.90
N ASP A 158 8.99 -24.10 -4.04
CA ASP A 158 9.78 -23.58 -5.15
C ASP A 158 9.59 -24.42 -6.43
N ILE A 159 8.37 -24.41 -6.94
CA ILE A 159 7.97 -25.13 -8.15
C ILE A 159 7.46 -24.12 -9.19
N PRO A 160 8.00 -24.12 -10.44
CA PRO A 160 7.48 -23.27 -11.50
C PRO A 160 6.02 -23.62 -11.87
N LEU A 161 5.18 -22.62 -12.11
CA LEU A 161 3.85 -22.85 -12.67
C LEU A 161 3.99 -23.15 -14.17
N THR A 162 3.64 -24.38 -14.54
CA THR A 162 3.66 -24.85 -15.93
C THR A 162 2.50 -25.81 -16.19
N GLY A 163 2.08 -25.97 -17.44
CA GLY A 163 1.02 -26.90 -17.79
C GLY A 163 -0.22 -26.75 -16.92
N LYS A 164 -0.66 -27.81 -16.26
CA LYS A 164 -1.89 -27.83 -15.47
C LYS A 164 -1.88 -26.86 -14.28
N THR A 165 -0.75 -26.66 -13.63
CA THR A 165 -0.66 -25.73 -12.48
C THR A 165 -0.77 -24.28 -12.92
N LEU A 166 -0.20 -23.93 -14.08
CA LEU A 166 -0.34 -22.61 -14.68
C LEU A 166 -1.79 -22.36 -15.13
N GLU A 167 -2.43 -23.32 -15.80
CA GLU A 167 -3.84 -23.19 -16.22
C GLU A 167 -4.78 -23.07 -15.02
N HIS A 168 -4.49 -23.76 -13.92
CA HIS A 168 -5.27 -23.59 -12.67
C HIS A 168 -5.13 -22.17 -12.11
N ALA A 169 -3.90 -21.64 -12.00
CA ALA A 169 -3.67 -20.27 -11.55
C ALA A 169 -4.35 -19.23 -12.48
N LYS A 170 -4.29 -19.42 -13.80
CA LYS A 170 -4.99 -18.57 -14.79
C LYS A 170 -6.52 -18.61 -14.61
N SER A 171 -7.09 -19.78 -14.29
CA SER A 171 -8.52 -19.94 -14.02
C SER A 171 -8.92 -19.16 -12.77
N LEU A 172 -8.19 -19.31 -11.66
CA LEU A 172 -8.43 -18.56 -10.42
C LEU A 172 -8.30 -17.04 -10.63
N LEU A 173 -7.31 -16.62 -11.40
CA LEU A 173 -7.11 -15.22 -11.74
C LEU A 173 -8.26 -14.67 -12.59
N SER A 174 -8.71 -15.41 -13.63
CA SER A 174 -9.84 -15.02 -14.46
C SER A 174 -11.11 -14.87 -13.65
N GLU A 175 -11.41 -15.84 -12.78
CA GLU A 175 -12.53 -15.76 -11.85
C GLU A 175 -12.42 -14.55 -10.91
N GLY A 176 -11.22 -14.28 -10.37
CA GLY A 176 -10.97 -13.12 -9.53
C GLY A 176 -11.25 -11.79 -10.26
N MET A 177 -10.83 -11.67 -11.52
CA MET A 177 -11.14 -10.50 -12.36
C MET A 177 -12.65 -10.33 -12.59
N GLU A 178 -13.37 -11.42 -12.88
CA GLU A 178 -14.84 -11.40 -13.03
C GLU A 178 -15.56 -11.03 -11.73
N GLN A 179 -14.97 -11.33 -10.58
CA GLN A 179 -15.47 -10.98 -9.25
C GLN A 179 -15.10 -9.56 -8.80
N GLY A 180 -14.50 -8.76 -9.68
CA GLY A 180 -14.22 -7.33 -9.48
C GLY A 180 -12.84 -7.05 -8.90
N ALA A 181 -11.85 -7.90 -9.17
CA ALA A 181 -10.45 -7.53 -8.93
C ALA A 181 -9.99 -6.47 -9.94
N VAL A 182 -9.14 -5.53 -9.49
CA VAL A 182 -8.62 -4.45 -10.34
C VAL A 182 -7.39 -4.85 -11.15
N GLY A 183 -6.82 -6.03 -10.89
CA GLY A 183 -5.62 -6.50 -11.56
C GLY A 183 -4.97 -7.68 -10.88
N LEU A 184 -3.66 -7.82 -11.08
CA LEU A 184 -2.76 -8.78 -10.43
C LEU A 184 -1.65 -8.02 -9.71
N ALA A 185 -1.41 -8.31 -8.43
CA ALA A 185 -0.28 -7.76 -7.70
C ALA A 185 0.80 -8.80 -7.43
N THR A 186 2.06 -8.41 -7.60
CA THR A 186 3.25 -9.24 -7.33
C THR A 186 4.26 -8.49 -6.47
N GLY A 187 4.97 -9.23 -5.62
CA GLY A 187 6.13 -8.70 -4.89
C GLY A 187 7.31 -9.64 -5.08
N MET A 188 8.18 -9.27 -6.00
CA MET A 188 9.22 -10.17 -6.50
C MET A 188 10.42 -10.27 -5.57
N SER A 189 10.35 -9.65 -4.39
CA SER A 189 11.25 -9.84 -3.24
C SER A 189 10.68 -10.79 -2.18
N TYR A 190 9.40 -11.19 -2.32
CA TYR A 190 8.66 -11.94 -1.32
C TYR A 190 8.29 -13.35 -1.82
N HIS A 191 8.22 -14.32 -0.90
CA HIS A 191 7.85 -15.69 -1.23
C HIS A 191 6.36 -15.95 -0.93
N PRO A 192 5.69 -16.72 -1.78
CA PRO A 192 6.17 -17.53 -2.91
C PRO A 192 6.29 -16.78 -4.25
N ASN A 193 6.02 -15.47 -4.33
CA ASN A 193 6.06 -14.69 -5.57
C ASN A 193 7.43 -14.79 -6.28
N ALA A 194 8.54 -14.61 -5.53
CA ALA A 194 9.90 -14.57 -6.06
C ALA A 194 10.38 -15.88 -6.70
N TRP A 195 9.67 -16.98 -6.51
CA TRP A 195 9.96 -18.25 -7.16
C TRP A 195 9.44 -18.36 -8.59
N SER A 196 8.62 -17.41 -9.04
CA SER A 196 8.12 -17.39 -10.42
C SER A 196 9.18 -16.97 -11.42
N THR A 197 8.98 -17.39 -12.66
CA THR A 197 9.74 -16.94 -13.82
C THR A 197 9.00 -15.79 -14.52
N THR A 198 9.70 -15.03 -15.34
CA THR A 198 9.08 -14.01 -16.20
C THR A 198 7.99 -14.59 -17.12
N GLU A 199 8.20 -15.80 -17.65
CA GLU A 199 7.21 -16.46 -18.52
C GLU A 199 5.90 -16.75 -17.79
N GLU A 200 5.98 -17.22 -16.53
CA GLU A 200 4.80 -17.40 -15.67
C GLU A 200 4.02 -16.09 -15.54
N LEU A 201 4.71 -15.00 -15.24
CA LEU A 201 4.09 -13.68 -15.07
C LEU A 201 3.48 -13.16 -16.37
N ILE A 202 4.12 -13.36 -17.52
CA ILE A 202 3.57 -12.98 -18.83
C ILE A 202 2.26 -13.71 -19.11
N GLU A 203 2.20 -15.02 -18.85
CA GLU A 203 0.98 -15.80 -19.07
C GLU A 203 -0.19 -15.38 -18.16
N LEU A 204 0.08 -15.08 -16.89
CA LEU A 204 -0.90 -14.52 -15.97
C LEU A 204 -1.33 -13.12 -16.41
N CYS A 205 -0.39 -12.27 -16.79
CA CYS A 205 -0.67 -10.90 -17.23
C CYS A 205 -1.49 -10.82 -18.53
N LYS A 206 -1.43 -11.84 -19.41
CA LYS A 206 -2.35 -11.94 -20.56
C LYS A 206 -3.80 -12.06 -20.13
N VAL A 207 -4.09 -12.77 -19.01
CA VAL A 207 -5.44 -12.84 -18.43
C VAL A 207 -5.88 -11.48 -17.92
N VAL A 208 -5.00 -10.78 -17.21
CA VAL A 208 -5.25 -9.41 -16.67
C VAL A 208 -5.49 -8.42 -17.80
N ALA A 209 -4.66 -8.43 -18.84
CA ALA A 209 -4.78 -7.54 -20.00
C ALA A 209 -6.13 -7.73 -20.71
N LYS A 210 -6.55 -8.99 -20.94
CA LYS A 210 -7.86 -9.32 -21.54
C LYS A 210 -9.03 -8.76 -20.72
N ALA A 211 -8.91 -8.71 -19.39
CA ALA A 211 -9.91 -8.14 -18.50
C ALA A 211 -9.79 -6.61 -18.34
N GLY A 212 -8.80 -5.95 -18.95
CA GLY A 212 -8.56 -4.51 -18.85
C GLY A 212 -7.93 -4.06 -17.53
N GLY A 213 -7.45 -5.00 -16.72
CA GLY A 213 -6.85 -4.75 -15.41
C GLY A 213 -5.41 -4.23 -15.46
N VAL A 214 -4.78 -4.15 -14.29
CA VAL A 214 -3.43 -3.61 -14.07
C VAL A 214 -2.52 -4.68 -13.47
N TYR A 215 -1.29 -4.78 -13.95
CA TYR A 215 -0.20 -5.51 -13.30
C TYR A 215 0.53 -4.57 -12.37
N ILE A 216 0.50 -4.83 -11.07
CA ILE A 216 1.11 -4.04 -10.02
C ILE A 216 2.31 -4.80 -9.49
N THR A 217 3.48 -4.18 -9.40
CA THR A 217 4.68 -4.93 -9.03
C THR A 217 5.64 -4.16 -8.12
N HIS A 218 5.94 -4.77 -6.97
CA HIS A 218 7.21 -4.59 -6.28
C HIS A 218 8.27 -5.36 -7.07
N LEU A 219 9.29 -4.65 -7.55
CA LEU A 219 10.28 -5.17 -8.49
C LEU A 219 11.10 -6.33 -7.92
N ARG A 220 11.52 -7.25 -8.81
CA ARG A 220 12.41 -8.36 -8.46
C ARG A 220 13.77 -7.85 -8.04
N ASP A 221 14.21 -8.22 -6.85
CA ASP A 221 15.55 -7.99 -6.32
C ASP A 221 16.20 -9.24 -5.71
N VAL A 222 15.46 -10.36 -5.70
CA VAL A 222 15.95 -11.69 -5.34
C VAL A 222 15.71 -12.68 -6.49
N ASN A 223 16.46 -13.78 -6.54
CA ASN A 223 16.41 -14.76 -7.62
C ASN A 223 16.52 -14.14 -9.04
N PRO A 224 17.54 -13.30 -9.30
CA PRO A 224 17.65 -12.55 -10.56
C PRO A 224 17.77 -13.46 -11.80
N ASP A 225 18.24 -14.68 -11.63
CA ASP A 225 18.34 -15.72 -12.65
C ASP A 225 16.98 -16.16 -13.22
N ARG A 226 15.89 -15.91 -12.51
CA ARG A 226 14.51 -16.20 -12.93
C ARG A 226 13.83 -15.04 -13.67
N GLY A 227 14.41 -13.84 -13.55
CA GLY A 227 13.89 -12.61 -14.14
C GLY A 227 14.54 -12.27 -15.48
N TYR A 228 13.74 -11.85 -16.45
CA TYR A 228 14.28 -11.26 -17.69
C TYR A 228 15.20 -10.09 -17.36
N GLY A 229 16.37 -10.03 -17.99
CA GLY A 229 17.36 -8.97 -17.74
C GLY A 229 17.90 -8.91 -16.31
N GLY A 230 17.73 -9.97 -15.50
CA GLY A 230 18.10 -9.98 -14.09
C GLY A 230 17.00 -9.45 -13.15
N GLY A 231 15.79 -9.23 -13.64
CA GLY A 231 14.65 -8.68 -12.88
C GLY A 231 14.53 -7.17 -12.97
N GLY A 232 13.93 -6.56 -11.94
CA GLY A 232 13.75 -5.11 -11.86
C GLY A 232 12.84 -4.52 -12.93
N ILE A 233 13.10 -3.27 -13.31
CA ILE A 233 12.34 -2.55 -14.34
C ILE A 233 12.36 -3.27 -15.70
N PRO A 234 13.50 -3.80 -16.19
CA PRO A 234 13.53 -4.55 -17.45
C PRO A 234 12.54 -5.71 -17.52
N GLU A 235 12.40 -6.48 -16.43
CA GLU A 235 11.44 -7.59 -16.35
C GLU A 235 9.99 -7.07 -16.44
N ALA A 236 9.65 -6.04 -15.69
CA ALA A 236 8.29 -5.50 -15.67
C ALA A 236 7.89 -4.89 -17.03
N ILE A 237 8.81 -4.22 -17.71
CA ILE A 237 8.61 -3.70 -19.07
C ILE A 237 8.45 -4.84 -20.07
N GLU A 238 9.26 -5.90 -20.00
CA GLU A 238 9.13 -7.08 -20.87
C GLU A 238 7.78 -7.77 -20.69
N ILE A 239 7.31 -7.90 -19.42
CA ILE A 239 5.97 -8.42 -19.11
C ILE A 239 4.90 -7.55 -19.78
N GLY A 240 4.99 -6.23 -19.65
CA GLY A 240 4.06 -5.29 -20.29
C GLY A 240 4.03 -5.42 -21.80
N LYS A 241 5.19 -5.47 -22.45
CA LYS A 241 5.34 -5.63 -23.92
C LYS A 241 4.71 -6.93 -24.43
N ARG A 242 5.00 -8.06 -23.77
CA ARG A 242 4.59 -9.39 -24.25
C ARG A 242 3.17 -9.77 -23.90
N SER A 243 2.61 -9.22 -22.83
CA SER A 243 1.24 -9.49 -22.39
C SER A 243 0.23 -8.44 -22.84
N GLY A 244 0.67 -7.20 -23.13
CA GLY A 244 -0.20 -6.04 -23.38
C GLY A 244 -0.86 -5.47 -22.13
N VAL A 245 -0.43 -5.89 -20.94
CA VAL A 245 -0.99 -5.41 -19.67
C VAL A 245 -0.49 -3.99 -19.34
N LYS A 246 -1.34 -3.20 -18.70
CA LYS A 246 -0.93 -1.93 -18.06
C LYS A 246 -0.03 -2.25 -16.87
N VAL A 247 1.13 -1.62 -16.77
CA VAL A 247 2.10 -1.84 -15.68
C VAL A 247 2.04 -0.71 -14.66
N HIS A 248 1.98 -1.03 -13.37
CA HIS A 248 2.09 -0.10 -12.27
C HIS A 248 3.27 -0.48 -11.37
N PHE A 249 4.22 0.44 -11.23
CA PHE A 249 5.43 0.25 -10.45
C PHE A 249 5.22 0.74 -9.01
N SER A 250 5.37 -0.17 -8.06
CA SER A 250 5.24 0.13 -6.63
C SER A 250 6.42 0.98 -6.12
N HIS A 251 6.13 1.93 -5.23
CA HIS A 251 7.06 2.75 -4.43
C HIS A 251 8.37 3.17 -5.13
N THR A 252 8.28 3.59 -6.41
CA THR A 252 9.45 4.00 -7.22
C THR A 252 9.89 5.42 -6.87
N ARG A 253 11.05 5.55 -6.22
CA ARG A 253 11.61 6.83 -5.74
C ARG A 253 13.13 6.72 -5.55
N THR A 254 13.80 7.86 -5.28
CA THR A 254 15.19 7.87 -4.82
C THR A 254 15.31 7.42 -3.36
N SER A 255 16.49 6.95 -2.99
CA SER A 255 16.97 6.72 -1.62
C SER A 255 18.05 7.75 -1.27
N ALA A 256 18.63 7.65 -0.05
CA ALA A 256 19.74 8.51 0.32
C ALA A 256 20.99 8.32 -0.58
N GLU A 257 21.17 7.11 -1.14
CA GLU A 257 22.34 6.75 -1.95
C GLU A 257 22.28 7.36 -3.36
N ASN A 258 21.08 7.53 -3.91
CA ASN A 258 20.86 8.09 -5.25
C ASN A 258 20.02 9.38 -5.24
N ALA A 259 20.03 10.11 -4.11
CA ALA A 259 19.33 11.37 -3.96
C ALA A 259 19.71 12.37 -5.07
N GLY A 260 18.71 12.98 -5.70
CA GLY A 260 18.88 13.90 -6.84
C GLY A 260 19.02 13.23 -8.22
N LYS A 261 18.98 11.89 -8.30
CA LYS A 261 19.18 11.13 -9.54
C LYS A 261 17.87 10.61 -10.15
N ILE A 262 16.89 11.48 -10.27
CA ILE A 262 15.55 11.13 -10.75
C ILE A 262 15.58 10.53 -12.16
N ASP A 263 16.36 11.16 -13.06
CA ASP A 263 16.46 10.70 -14.46
C ASP A 263 17.04 9.28 -14.53
N GLU A 264 18.06 8.96 -13.70
CA GLU A 264 18.63 7.60 -13.65
C GLU A 264 17.60 6.56 -13.20
N VAL A 265 16.74 6.90 -12.22
CA VAL A 265 15.67 6.01 -11.73
C VAL A 265 14.60 5.76 -12.79
N LEU A 266 14.30 6.76 -13.61
CA LEU A 266 13.19 6.72 -14.57
C LEU A 266 13.59 6.32 -16.00
N GLU A 267 14.88 6.30 -16.32
CA GLU A 267 15.37 6.08 -17.69
C GLU A 267 14.73 4.86 -18.36
N LEU A 268 14.74 3.71 -17.67
CA LEU A 268 14.20 2.46 -18.22
C LEU A 268 12.66 2.47 -18.30
N VAL A 269 11.98 3.12 -17.36
CA VAL A 269 10.52 3.28 -17.41
C VAL A 269 10.12 4.18 -18.57
N ASP A 270 10.82 5.31 -18.75
CA ASP A 270 10.54 6.25 -19.83
C ASP A 270 10.86 5.65 -21.20
N GLN A 271 11.88 4.79 -21.28
CA GLN A 271 12.15 4.02 -22.49
C GLN A 271 11.02 3.01 -22.76
N GLY A 272 10.56 2.27 -21.74
CA GLY A 272 9.45 1.35 -21.87
C GLY A 272 8.17 2.02 -22.36
N LYS A 273 7.87 3.24 -21.89
CA LYS A 273 6.75 4.06 -22.40
C LYS A 273 6.91 4.44 -23.85
N LYS A 274 8.11 4.87 -24.28
CA LYS A 274 8.41 5.16 -25.69
C LYS A 274 8.21 3.92 -26.57
N ASP A 275 8.47 2.76 -26.01
CA ASP A 275 8.27 1.45 -26.66
C ASP A 275 6.79 0.98 -26.62
N GLY A 276 5.87 1.80 -26.09
CA GLY A 276 4.42 1.55 -26.11
C GLY A 276 3.84 0.85 -24.89
N VAL A 277 4.60 0.66 -23.79
CA VAL A 277 4.06 0.10 -22.55
C VAL A 277 3.33 1.19 -21.75
N ASP A 278 2.08 0.92 -21.36
CA ASP A 278 1.29 1.81 -20.49
C ASP A 278 1.77 1.68 -19.04
N CYS A 279 2.61 2.61 -18.58
CA CYS A 279 3.24 2.61 -17.27
C CYS A 279 2.72 3.74 -16.38
N THR A 280 2.45 3.42 -15.11
CA THR A 280 2.25 4.38 -14.01
C THR A 280 3.08 3.98 -12.80
N LEU A 281 3.27 4.91 -11.88
CA LEU A 281 4.14 4.72 -10.73
C LEU A 281 3.48 5.35 -9.48
N GLU A 282 3.89 4.89 -8.30
CA GLU A 282 3.51 5.50 -7.04
C GLU A 282 4.71 5.61 -6.09
N LEU A 283 4.55 6.46 -5.07
CA LEU A 283 5.57 6.67 -4.05
C LEU A 283 4.98 7.20 -2.73
N TYR A 284 5.77 7.04 -1.66
CA TYR A 284 5.57 7.69 -0.36
C TYR A 284 6.72 8.67 -0.05
N PRO A 285 6.49 9.70 0.81
CA PRO A 285 7.41 10.84 0.98
C PRO A 285 8.43 10.65 2.12
N TYR A 286 9.05 9.46 2.21
CA TYR A 286 10.03 9.14 3.25
C TYR A 286 11.27 8.47 2.66
N PRO A 287 12.47 8.66 3.25
CA PRO A 287 13.72 8.16 2.69
C PRO A 287 13.90 6.64 2.83
N THR A 288 13.23 6.02 3.79
CA THR A 288 13.35 4.58 4.10
C THR A 288 12.01 3.87 4.00
N GLY A 289 12.03 2.54 4.04
CA GLY A 289 10.86 1.69 4.00
C GLY A 289 10.68 0.84 5.26
N SER A 290 9.58 0.10 5.28
CA SER A 290 9.20 -0.84 6.34
C SER A 290 8.67 -2.11 5.70
N THR A 291 8.95 -3.27 6.34
CA THR A 291 8.43 -4.57 5.94
C THR A 291 8.54 -5.56 7.12
N PHE A 292 8.49 -6.85 6.87
CA PHE A 292 8.59 -7.89 7.90
C PHE A 292 9.94 -8.65 7.82
N LEU A 293 10.44 -9.11 8.97
CA LEU A 293 11.80 -9.64 9.08
C LEU A 293 12.01 -10.93 8.29
N LEU A 294 10.95 -11.71 8.06
CA LEU A 294 11.01 -12.89 7.18
C LEU A 294 11.55 -12.56 5.79
N SER A 295 11.25 -11.38 5.25
CA SER A 295 11.69 -10.97 3.91
C SER A 295 13.21 -10.84 3.78
N SER A 296 13.95 -10.82 4.90
CA SER A 296 15.42 -10.78 4.91
C SER A 296 16.06 -12.17 4.79
N LEU A 297 15.30 -13.24 5.03
CA LEU A 297 15.80 -14.62 4.99
C LEU A 297 16.11 -15.08 3.55
N PRO A 298 17.12 -15.95 3.37
CA PRO A 298 17.41 -16.53 2.07
C PRO A 298 16.22 -17.30 1.48
N SER A 299 16.08 -17.28 0.15
CA SER A 299 14.94 -17.88 -0.59
C SER A 299 14.62 -19.32 -0.18
N TRP A 300 15.66 -20.17 -0.02
CA TRP A 300 15.52 -21.59 0.33
C TRP A 300 14.96 -21.84 1.75
N VAL A 301 14.99 -20.83 2.64
CA VAL A 301 14.44 -20.96 4.00
C VAL A 301 12.94 -21.00 3.97
N HIS A 302 12.30 -20.28 3.04
CA HIS A 302 10.85 -20.13 2.97
C HIS A 302 10.10 -21.39 2.55
N GLU A 303 10.76 -22.30 1.85
CA GLU A 303 10.13 -23.52 1.31
C GLU A 303 9.52 -24.40 2.41
N GLY A 304 8.26 -24.81 2.21
CA GLY A 304 7.47 -25.60 3.14
C GLY A 304 6.63 -24.78 4.10
N GLY A 305 6.72 -23.44 4.03
CA GLY A 305 5.89 -22.51 4.81
C GLY A 305 6.30 -22.35 6.28
N PRO A 306 5.45 -21.69 7.10
CA PRO A 306 5.80 -21.21 8.45
C PRO A 306 6.40 -22.23 9.39
N ASP A 307 5.79 -23.42 9.51
CA ASP A 307 6.27 -24.46 10.43
C ASP A 307 7.67 -24.96 10.03
N LYS A 308 7.90 -25.13 8.71
CA LYS A 308 9.22 -25.53 8.21
C LYS A 308 10.26 -24.44 8.34
N ILE A 309 9.87 -23.17 8.23
CA ILE A 309 10.75 -22.05 8.55
C ILE A 309 11.20 -22.15 10.00
N ILE A 310 10.27 -22.26 10.95
CA ILE A 310 10.59 -22.37 12.39
C ILE A 310 11.49 -23.59 12.70
N GLU A 311 11.23 -24.75 12.08
CA GLU A 311 12.11 -25.93 12.18
C GLU A 311 13.54 -25.61 11.73
N LYS A 312 13.71 -24.95 10.56
CA LYS A 312 15.01 -24.55 10.01
C LYS A 312 15.73 -23.54 10.90
N LEU A 313 15.00 -22.57 11.48
CA LEU A 313 15.56 -21.58 12.41
C LEU A 313 16.07 -22.21 13.72
N LYS A 314 15.51 -23.34 14.17
CA LYS A 314 15.91 -24.07 15.37
C LYS A 314 17.04 -25.07 15.12
N ASP A 315 17.22 -25.58 13.90
CA ASP A 315 18.30 -26.52 13.56
C ASP A 315 19.66 -25.83 13.56
N LYS A 316 20.58 -26.28 14.39
CA LYS A 316 21.88 -25.60 14.60
C LYS A 316 22.70 -25.43 13.32
N THR A 317 22.72 -26.45 12.46
CA THR A 317 23.52 -26.42 11.23
C THR A 317 22.93 -25.47 10.20
N THR A 318 21.62 -25.52 10.04
CA THR A 318 20.85 -24.66 9.13
C THR A 318 20.88 -23.20 9.60
N ARG A 319 20.74 -22.98 10.91
CA ARG A 319 20.83 -21.66 11.54
C ARG A 319 22.15 -20.95 11.22
N THR A 320 23.28 -21.63 11.32
CA THR A 320 24.58 -21.05 10.96
C THR A 320 24.61 -20.58 9.51
N LYS A 321 24.11 -21.40 8.57
CA LYS A 321 24.05 -21.04 7.15
C LYS A 321 23.13 -19.83 6.90
N ILE A 322 22.04 -19.72 7.65
CA ILE A 322 21.12 -18.56 7.55
C ILE A 322 21.83 -17.30 8.01
N ILE A 323 22.52 -17.35 9.17
CA ILE A 323 23.25 -16.20 9.72
C ILE A 323 24.36 -15.73 8.77
N ASP A 324 25.11 -16.67 8.18
CA ASP A 324 26.15 -16.35 7.18
C ASP A 324 25.53 -15.63 5.95
N ALA A 325 24.39 -16.10 5.48
CA ALA A 325 23.68 -15.46 4.36
C ALA A 325 23.11 -14.07 4.72
N LEU A 326 22.58 -13.90 5.92
CA LEU A 326 22.09 -12.60 6.42
C LEU A 326 23.21 -11.56 6.53
N ALA A 327 24.43 -11.99 6.92
CA ALA A 327 25.60 -11.12 6.99
C ALA A 327 26.02 -10.55 5.63
N LEU A 328 25.65 -11.22 4.54
CA LEU A 328 25.90 -10.79 3.15
C LEU A 328 24.79 -9.93 2.55
N ASN A 329 23.66 -9.77 3.25
CA ASN A 329 22.53 -9.01 2.74
C ASN A 329 22.77 -7.50 2.93
N THR A 330 23.23 -6.84 1.86
CA THR A 330 23.51 -5.41 1.86
C THR A 330 22.27 -4.53 1.61
N LYS A 331 21.18 -5.10 1.09
CA LYS A 331 19.94 -4.35 0.79
C LYS A 331 19.08 -4.13 2.04
N ARG A 332 19.10 -5.07 2.96
CA ARG A 332 18.36 -5.02 4.23
C ARG A 332 19.30 -5.45 5.37
N PRO A 333 20.31 -4.64 5.66
CA PRO A 333 21.30 -4.99 6.66
C PRO A 333 20.65 -5.00 8.05
N LEU A 334 20.83 -6.08 8.81
CA LEU A 334 20.20 -6.25 10.12
C LEU A 334 20.59 -5.14 11.12
N HIS A 335 21.76 -4.52 10.95
CA HIS A 335 22.22 -3.45 11.84
C HIS A 335 21.46 -2.13 11.68
N ASP A 336 20.76 -1.94 10.57
CA ASP A 336 19.91 -0.76 10.30
C ASP A 336 18.43 -1.00 10.60
N CYS A 337 18.05 -2.23 10.99
CA CYS A 337 16.67 -2.58 11.27
C CYS A 337 16.24 -2.13 12.67
N VAL A 338 15.20 -1.32 12.73
CA VAL A 338 14.46 -0.98 13.96
C VAL A 338 13.21 -1.86 14.02
N LEU A 339 13.04 -2.63 15.07
CA LEU A 339 11.91 -3.55 15.21
C LEU A 339 10.65 -2.76 15.58
N SER A 340 9.60 -2.89 14.78
CA SER A 340 8.36 -2.11 14.90
C SER A 340 7.18 -2.88 15.47
N HIS A 341 7.20 -4.21 15.34
CA HIS A 341 6.11 -5.09 15.75
C HIS A 341 6.66 -6.37 16.36
N LEU A 342 6.46 -6.55 17.67
CA LEU A 342 6.91 -7.67 18.49
C LEU A 342 5.82 -8.01 19.53
N PRO A 343 4.73 -8.71 19.17
CA PRO A 343 3.58 -8.89 20.08
C PRO A 343 3.92 -9.59 21.40
N ASN A 344 4.93 -10.46 21.45
CA ASN A 344 5.37 -11.13 22.68
C ASN A 344 6.49 -10.38 23.42
N ASN A 345 7.16 -9.44 22.77
CA ASN A 345 8.26 -8.65 23.33
C ASN A 345 8.09 -7.14 23.05
N PRO A 346 6.92 -6.51 23.35
CA PRO A 346 6.62 -5.13 22.96
C PRO A 346 7.57 -4.09 23.58
N GLN A 347 8.28 -4.44 24.64
CA GLN A 347 9.27 -3.57 25.28
C GLN A 347 10.51 -3.29 24.40
N PHE A 348 10.71 -4.06 23.33
CA PHE A 348 11.81 -3.87 22.38
C PHE A 348 11.38 -3.18 21.08
N GLU A 349 10.09 -2.87 20.91
CA GLU A 349 9.63 -2.10 19.76
C GLU A 349 10.22 -0.69 19.78
N GLY A 350 10.72 -0.23 18.65
CA GLY A 350 11.45 1.03 18.50
C GLY A 350 12.96 0.93 18.73
N MET A 351 13.48 -0.23 19.14
CA MET A 351 14.90 -0.49 19.27
C MET A 351 15.48 -1.13 18.01
N THR A 352 16.76 -0.86 17.75
CA THR A 352 17.52 -1.54 16.71
C THR A 352 17.88 -2.97 17.12
N ILE A 353 18.06 -3.84 16.12
CA ILE A 353 18.50 -5.22 16.38
C ILE A 353 19.85 -5.25 17.16
N PRO A 354 20.88 -4.41 16.84
CA PRO A 354 22.10 -4.33 17.64
C PRO A 354 21.88 -3.98 19.11
N GLU A 355 21.03 -2.99 19.43
CA GLU A 355 20.75 -2.60 20.83
C GLU A 355 20.13 -3.75 21.61
N ILE A 356 19.17 -4.47 21.02
CA ILE A 356 18.55 -5.63 21.66
C ILE A 356 19.55 -6.78 21.80
N ALA A 357 20.43 -6.98 20.81
CA ALA A 357 21.49 -8.00 20.84
C ALA A 357 22.46 -7.78 22.01
N GLU A 358 22.83 -6.54 22.27
CA GLU A 358 23.66 -6.16 23.44
C GLU A 358 22.91 -6.49 24.74
N ILE A 359 21.68 -6.08 24.91
CA ILE A 359 20.86 -6.37 26.11
C ILE A 359 20.72 -7.87 26.34
N LYS A 360 20.50 -8.66 25.27
CA LYS A 360 20.32 -10.11 25.34
C LYS A 360 21.66 -10.89 25.38
N ASN A 361 22.78 -10.21 25.22
CA ASN A 361 24.14 -10.80 25.09
C ASN A 361 24.21 -11.88 24.01
N LYS A 362 23.71 -11.54 22.80
CA LYS A 362 23.66 -12.42 21.62
C LYS A 362 24.32 -11.76 20.41
N SER A 363 24.69 -12.56 19.40
CA SER A 363 25.03 -12.00 18.09
C SER A 363 23.79 -11.40 17.41
N ILE A 364 23.96 -10.42 16.51
CA ILE A 364 22.88 -9.79 15.73
C ILE A 364 22.07 -10.85 14.95
N GLY A 365 22.79 -11.79 14.31
CA GLY A 365 22.15 -12.85 13.54
C GLY A 365 21.36 -13.83 14.43
N ASP A 366 21.93 -14.25 15.57
CA ASP A 366 21.21 -15.11 16.51
C ASP A 366 19.98 -14.44 17.09
N LEU A 367 20.08 -13.16 17.45
CA LEU A 367 18.93 -12.42 17.94
C LEU A 367 17.81 -12.34 16.90
N ALA A 368 18.14 -12.01 15.65
CA ALA A 368 17.14 -11.90 14.59
C ALA A 368 16.36 -13.22 14.40
N LEU A 369 17.06 -14.37 14.41
CA LEU A 369 16.40 -15.67 14.29
C LEU A 369 15.60 -16.05 15.54
N ASP A 370 16.09 -15.71 16.74
CA ASP A 370 15.38 -15.94 18.00
C ASP A 370 14.10 -15.11 18.07
N MET A 371 14.13 -13.83 17.65
CA MET A 371 12.93 -12.99 17.57
C MET A 371 11.88 -13.60 16.64
N LEU A 372 12.27 -14.09 15.46
CA LEU A 372 11.34 -14.78 14.55
C LEU A 372 10.69 -16.02 15.20
N ILE A 373 11.44 -16.78 16.01
CA ILE A 373 10.92 -17.94 16.73
C ILE A 373 9.99 -17.52 17.87
N GLU A 374 10.46 -16.59 18.73
CA GLU A 374 9.73 -16.14 19.92
C GLU A 374 8.42 -15.44 19.55
N GLU A 375 8.40 -14.68 18.44
CA GLU A 375 7.23 -13.97 17.92
C GLU A 375 6.36 -14.81 16.97
N ASN A 376 6.66 -16.09 16.80
CA ASN A 376 5.98 -16.94 15.83
C ASN A 376 5.87 -16.30 14.43
N LEU A 377 7.00 -15.73 13.96
CA LEU A 377 7.19 -15.01 12.70
C LEU A 377 6.56 -13.61 12.63
N GLN A 378 5.89 -13.13 13.66
CA GLN A 378 5.21 -11.83 13.71
C GLN A 378 6.20 -10.69 13.99
N VAL A 379 7.20 -10.50 13.14
CA VAL A 379 8.23 -9.47 13.33
C VAL A 379 8.19 -8.45 12.20
N GLY A 380 7.77 -7.23 12.52
CA GLY A 380 7.85 -6.07 11.62
C GLY A 380 9.10 -5.24 11.90
N PHE A 381 9.63 -4.56 10.90
CA PHE A 381 10.72 -3.60 11.05
C PHE A 381 10.66 -2.47 10.03
N TRP A 382 11.38 -1.40 10.30
CA TRP A 382 11.71 -0.35 9.33
C TRP A 382 13.21 -0.06 9.36
N LEU A 383 13.73 0.48 8.26
CA LEU A 383 15.14 0.83 8.14
C LEU A 383 15.40 2.22 8.73
N SER A 384 16.44 2.35 9.52
CA SER A 384 16.87 3.62 10.13
C SER A 384 16.99 4.72 9.06
N PRO A 385 16.44 5.91 9.30
CA PRO A 385 16.55 7.01 8.36
C PRO A 385 18.01 7.50 8.25
N PRO A 386 18.39 8.08 7.11
CA PRO A 386 19.73 8.61 6.94
C PRO A 386 19.99 9.74 7.95
N THR A 387 21.17 9.73 8.56
CA THR A 387 21.62 10.79 9.50
C THR A 387 22.00 12.08 8.78
N ASN A 388 22.25 12.02 7.48
CA ASN A 388 22.57 13.17 6.65
C ASN A 388 21.31 13.97 6.29
N ILE A 389 21.10 15.12 6.93
CA ILE A 389 19.96 16.02 6.70
C ILE A 389 19.89 16.50 5.26
N ALA A 390 21.02 16.73 4.58
CA ALA A 390 21.03 17.16 3.17
C ALA A 390 20.49 16.07 2.25
N ALA A 391 20.88 14.81 2.47
CA ALA A 391 20.34 13.67 1.73
C ALA A 391 18.82 13.52 1.97
N TRP A 392 18.38 13.64 3.23
CA TRP A 392 16.94 13.59 3.56
C TRP A 392 16.15 14.69 2.85
N ARG A 393 16.66 15.95 2.90
CA ARG A 393 16.01 17.08 2.22
C ARG A 393 15.95 16.85 0.71
N GLN A 394 17.03 16.32 0.11
CA GLN A 394 17.05 16.03 -1.33
C GLN A 394 16.04 14.94 -1.69
N VAL A 395 16.00 13.80 -0.98
CA VAL A 395 14.98 12.76 -1.22
C VAL A 395 13.55 13.32 -1.08
N SER A 396 13.31 14.20 -0.10
CA SER A 396 11.99 14.83 0.06
C SER A 396 11.64 15.74 -1.14
N LYS A 397 12.61 16.45 -1.70
CA LYS A 397 12.44 17.26 -2.92
C LYS A 397 12.19 16.36 -4.12
N ASP A 398 12.98 15.32 -4.29
CA ASP A 398 12.83 14.32 -5.35
C ASP A 398 11.41 13.72 -5.34
N CYS A 399 10.85 13.41 -4.14
CA CYS A 399 9.49 12.91 -4.04
C CYS A 399 8.45 13.87 -4.63
N MET A 400 8.62 15.19 -4.46
CA MET A 400 7.73 16.17 -5.09
C MET A 400 7.97 16.27 -6.61
N GLU A 401 9.20 16.16 -7.07
CA GLU A 401 9.55 16.16 -8.49
C GLU A 401 9.01 14.90 -9.19
N PHE A 402 9.12 13.71 -8.60
CA PHE A 402 8.47 12.49 -9.09
C PHE A 402 6.96 12.69 -9.16
N LEU A 403 6.32 13.16 -8.07
CA LEU A 403 4.87 13.34 -8.01
C LEU A 403 4.36 14.38 -9.01
N SER A 404 5.18 15.34 -9.42
CA SER A 404 4.81 16.35 -10.44
C SER A 404 4.56 15.71 -11.81
N ARG A 405 5.13 14.55 -12.10
CA ARG A 405 4.87 13.81 -13.35
C ARG A 405 3.42 13.32 -13.41
N PRO A 406 2.77 13.38 -14.60
CA PRO A 406 1.35 13.01 -14.74
C PRO A 406 1.06 11.53 -14.51
N ASP A 407 2.04 10.67 -14.61
CA ASP A 407 1.97 9.21 -14.45
C ASP A 407 2.20 8.71 -13.03
N TYR A 408 2.50 9.62 -12.09
CA TYR A 408 2.64 9.31 -10.67
C TYR A 408 1.33 9.45 -9.89
N MET A 409 1.27 8.72 -8.78
CA MET A 409 0.22 8.83 -7.76
C MET A 409 0.80 8.61 -6.36
N ILE A 410 -0.01 8.79 -5.33
CA ILE A 410 0.42 8.59 -3.94
C ILE A 410 0.03 7.19 -3.49
N GLY A 411 1.02 6.44 -3.01
CA GLY A 411 0.85 5.19 -2.27
C GLY A 411 1.58 5.29 -0.94
N SER A 412 0.92 4.98 0.17
CA SER A 412 1.54 5.13 1.49
C SER A 412 2.52 4.01 1.82
N ASP A 413 2.29 2.84 1.26
CA ASP A 413 2.98 1.61 1.62
C ASP A 413 2.92 1.34 3.15
N SER A 414 1.75 1.66 3.73
CA SER A 414 1.51 1.70 5.16
C SER A 414 1.45 0.31 5.78
N ILE A 415 2.14 0.15 6.92
CA ILE A 415 2.10 -1.02 7.80
C ILE A 415 1.93 -0.49 9.24
N PRO A 416 0.71 -0.37 9.77
CA PRO A 416 0.45 0.29 11.07
C PRO A 416 0.60 -0.65 12.28
N LEU A 417 1.34 -1.74 12.15
CA LEU A 417 1.52 -2.74 13.20
C LEU A 417 2.51 -2.30 14.28
N GLY A 418 2.27 -2.76 15.51
CA GLY A 418 3.11 -2.49 16.68
C GLY A 418 2.92 -1.11 17.27
N SER A 419 3.72 -0.76 18.28
CA SER A 419 3.69 0.55 18.96
C SER A 419 4.48 1.63 18.20
N THR A 420 5.49 1.22 17.42
CA THR A 420 6.41 2.09 16.70
C THR A 420 6.46 1.80 15.20
N PRO A 421 5.30 1.86 14.48
CA PRO A 421 5.29 1.66 13.02
C PRO A 421 6.09 2.76 12.31
N HIS A 422 6.43 2.53 11.04
CA HIS A 422 7.03 3.60 10.22
C HIS A 422 6.06 4.80 10.10
N PRO A 423 6.51 6.06 10.22
CA PRO A 423 5.64 7.24 10.24
C PRO A 423 4.79 7.44 8.96
N ARG A 424 5.13 6.76 7.85
CA ARG A 424 4.32 6.78 6.63
C ARG A 424 2.88 6.28 6.85
N ALA A 425 2.68 5.43 7.87
CA ALA A 425 1.36 4.92 8.22
C ALA A 425 0.39 6.00 8.74
N TYR A 426 0.90 7.11 9.23
CA TYR A 426 0.11 8.21 9.81
C TYR A 426 0.29 9.55 9.10
N GLY A 427 1.28 9.70 8.22
CA GLY A 427 1.69 11.01 7.72
C GLY A 427 1.80 11.17 6.20
N THR A 428 1.65 10.13 5.39
CA THR A 428 1.96 10.18 3.94
C THR A 428 1.19 11.27 3.19
N PHE A 429 -0.14 11.27 3.26
CA PHE A 429 -0.97 12.22 2.50
C PHE A 429 -0.81 13.66 2.98
N PRO A 430 -0.93 13.99 4.30
CA PRO A 430 -0.73 15.35 4.78
C PRO A 430 0.71 15.85 4.58
N ARG A 431 1.69 14.96 4.51
CA ARG A 431 3.07 15.33 4.18
C ARG A 431 3.20 15.84 2.76
N PHE A 432 2.58 15.18 1.77
CA PHE A 432 2.53 15.66 0.39
C PHE A 432 1.66 16.91 0.25
N VAL A 433 0.41 16.86 0.71
CA VAL A 433 -0.58 17.94 0.54
C VAL A 433 -0.16 19.22 1.25
N GLY A 434 0.41 19.09 2.44
CA GLY A 434 0.80 20.20 3.31
C GLY A 434 2.29 20.51 3.28
N ARG A 435 3.07 19.71 4.02
CA ARG A 435 4.48 20.00 4.33
C ARG A 435 5.35 20.17 3.09
N LEU A 436 5.44 19.13 2.24
CA LEU A 436 6.39 19.14 1.13
C LEU A 436 5.97 20.08 0.01
N ARG A 437 4.65 20.16 -0.27
CA ARG A 437 4.12 21.11 -1.25
C ARG A 437 4.51 22.56 -0.89
N ARG A 438 4.26 22.97 0.36
CA ARG A 438 4.62 24.35 0.80
C ARG A 438 6.13 24.57 0.88
N GLN A 439 6.90 23.52 1.20
CA GLN A 439 8.36 23.65 1.36
C GLN A 439 9.10 23.77 0.04
N PHE A 440 8.66 23.07 -1.01
CA PHE A 440 9.41 22.97 -2.26
C PHE A 440 8.74 23.68 -3.44
N ASP A 441 7.44 23.96 -3.35
CA ASP A 441 6.66 24.70 -4.37
C ASP A 441 6.84 24.16 -5.82
N VAL A 442 6.92 22.81 -5.95
CA VAL A 442 7.15 22.15 -7.25
C VAL A 442 5.85 22.01 -8.03
N MET A 443 4.70 21.91 -7.33
CA MET A 443 3.40 21.70 -7.96
C MET A 443 2.28 22.36 -7.16
N SER A 444 1.18 22.70 -7.85
CA SER A 444 0.00 23.30 -7.21
C SER A 444 -0.76 22.28 -6.33
N LEU A 445 -1.61 22.78 -5.44
CA LEU A 445 -2.46 21.93 -4.61
C LEU A 445 -3.43 21.09 -5.46
N GLU A 446 -3.97 21.67 -6.54
CA GLU A 446 -4.85 20.98 -7.49
C GLU A 446 -4.17 19.77 -8.12
N GLN A 447 -2.90 19.92 -8.50
CA GLN A 447 -2.10 18.82 -9.04
C GLN A 447 -1.84 17.73 -7.98
N VAL A 448 -1.50 18.10 -6.72
CA VAL A 448 -1.32 17.12 -5.65
C VAL A 448 -2.61 16.34 -5.41
N ILE A 449 -3.77 17.02 -5.36
CA ILE A 449 -5.08 16.37 -5.16
C ILE A 449 -5.41 15.44 -6.34
N GLN A 450 -5.06 15.83 -7.58
CA GLN A 450 -5.23 14.96 -8.74
C GLN A 450 -4.42 13.66 -8.59
N ARG A 451 -3.15 13.74 -8.12
CA ARG A 451 -2.30 12.56 -7.86
C ARG A 451 -2.80 11.72 -6.69
N ALA A 452 -3.45 12.35 -5.71
CA ALA A 452 -3.98 11.68 -4.54
C ALA A 452 -5.36 11.02 -4.77
N ALA A 453 -6.09 11.38 -5.82
CA ALA A 453 -7.48 10.95 -5.99
C ALA A 453 -7.83 10.48 -7.42
N ASP A 454 -7.75 11.36 -8.42
CA ASP A 454 -8.20 11.03 -9.77
C ASP A 454 -7.26 10.04 -10.48
N ASN A 455 -5.94 10.23 -10.38
CA ASN A 455 -4.97 9.33 -11.01
C ASN A 455 -5.15 7.86 -10.55
N PRO A 456 -5.18 7.54 -9.24
CA PRO A 456 -5.43 6.16 -8.83
C PRO A 456 -6.84 5.67 -9.21
N ALA A 457 -7.88 6.52 -9.15
CA ALA A 457 -9.21 6.12 -9.58
C ALA A 457 -9.24 5.71 -11.06
N GLN A 458 -8.59 6.49 -11.94
CA GLN A 458 -8.48 6.18 -13.36
C GLN A 458 -7.63 4.93 -13.61
N ARG A 459 -6.47 4.83 -12.95
CA ARG A 459 -5.55 3.70 -13.14
C ARG A 459 -6.17 2.37 -12.80
N PHE A 460 -6.84 2.29 -11.65
CA PHE A 460 -7.41 1.05 -11.13
C PHE A 460 -8.89 0.85 -11.51
N GLY A 461 -9.45 1.70 -12.38
CA GLY A 461 -10.82 1.55 -12.86
C GLY A 461 -11.90 1.74 -11.78
N ILE A 462 -11.61 2.54 -10.74
CA ILE A 462 -12.54 2.83 -9.64
C ILE A 462 -13.56 3.87 -10.10
N SER A 463 -14.68 3.41 -10.63
CA SER A 463 -15.65 4.27 -11.30
C SER A 463 -16.39 5.22 -10.33
N LYS A 464 -16.63 6.46 -10.78
CA LYS A 464 -17.40 7.51 -10.06
C LYS A 464 -16.79 7.87 -8.69
N ARG A 465 -15.46 7.79 -8.54
CA ARG A 465 -14.68 8.22 -7.38
C ARG A 465 -13.48 9.05 -7.84
N GLY A 466 -12.77 9.66 -6.92
CA GLY A 466 -11.58 10.49 -7.21
C GLY A 466 -11.89 11.89 -7.74
N ARG A 467 -13.17 12.26 -7.90
CA ARG A 467 -13.62 13.60 -8.33
C ARG A 467 -14.82 14.13 -7.58
N ILE A 468 -14.89 15.45 -7.43
CA ILE A 468 -16.10 16.16 -7.01
C ILE A 468 -16.93 16.44 -8.27
N GLN A 469 -17.90 15.59 -8.52
CA GLN A 469 -18.80 15.68 -9.68
C GLN A 469 -20.18 15.14 -9.31
N GLU A 470 -21.25 15.74 -9.85
CA GLU A 470 -22.62 15.24 -9.65
C GLU A 470 -22.77 13.79 -10.12
N GLY A 471 -23.42 12.97 -9.29
CA GLY A 471 -23.58 11.52 -9.51
C GLY A 471 -22.40 10.66 -9.05
N TYR A 472 -21.26 11.26 -8.66
CA TYR A 472 -20.12 10.56 -8.07
C TYR A 472 -20.40 10.21 -6.60
N TYR A 473 -19.71 9.23 -6.07
CA TYR A 473 -19.79 8.90 -4.65
C TYR A 473 -19.25 10.05 -3.82
N ALA A 474 -19.92 10.33 -2.70
CA ALA A 474 -19.54 11.39 -1.80
C ALA A 474 -18.42 10.93 -0.84
N ASP A 475 -17.25 10.62 -1.43
CA ASP A 475 -15.99 10.48 -0.73
C ASP A 475 -15.30 11.84 -0.78
N ILE A 476 -15.24 12.51 0.35
CA ILE A 476 -14.88 13.94 0.43
C ILE A 476 -13.93 14.17 1.60
N VAL A 477 -12.89 14.96 1.36
CA VAL A 477 -12.01 15.50 2.40
C VAL A 477 -12.19 17.01 2.46
N ILE A 478 -12.42 17.54 3.67
CA ILE A 478 -12.46 18.99 3.93
C ILE A 478 -11.28 19.32 4.82
N PHE A 479 -10.42 20.23 4.37
CA PHE A 479 -9.19 20.57 5.08
C PHE A 479 -8.82 22.05 4.97
N ASP A 480 -8.01 22.49 5.92
CA ASP A 480 -7.42 23.82 5.95
C ASP A 480 -6.07 23.78 5.20
N GLU A 481 -5.95 24.47 4.08
CA GLU A 481 -4.78 24.48 3.20
C GLU A 481 -3.50 24.96 3.90
N ASP A 482 -3.63 25.88 4.83
CA ASP A 482 -2.50 26.48 5.55
C ASP A 482 -2.07 25.65 6.75
N ARG A 483 -3.02 24.91 7.35
CA ARG A 483 -2.79 24.14 8.58
C ARG A 483 -2.50 22.66 8.35
N ILE A 484 -2.95 22.08 7.24
CA ILE A 484 -2.75 20.64 6.98
C ILE A 484 -1.27 20.28 7.02
N ILE A 485 -0.89 19.36 7.93
CA ILE A 485 0.49 18.90 8.11
C ILE A 485 0.53 17.53 8.80
N ASP A 486 1.53 16.73 8.43
CA ASP A 486 1.91 15.51 9.16
C ASP A 486 2.60 15.87 10.49
N THR A 487 2.31 15.10 11.52
CA THR A 487 2.91 15.24 12.87
C THR A 487 3.70 13.99 13.27
N ALA A 488 3.45 12.87 12.59
CA ALA A 488 4.14 11.61 12.82
C ALA A 488 5.64 11.73 12.52
N THR A 489 6.47 11.23 13.45
CA THR A 489 7.93 11.17 13.35
C THR A 489 8.41 9.73 13.54
N TYR A 490 9.69 9.45 13.34
CA TYR A 490 10.25 8.12 13.64
C TYR A 490 10.26 7.81 15.14
N ASP A 491 10.37 8.85 15.99
CA ASP A 491 10.37 8.70 17.46
C ASP A 491 8.95 8.60 18.03
N ASP A 492 7.97 9.24 17.38
CA ASP A 492 6.55 9.23 17.77
C ASP A 492 5.65 9.07 16.52
N PRO A 493 5.55 7.86 15.98
CA PRO A 493 4.94 7.64 14.67
C PRO A 493 3.41 7.62 14.67
N LYS A 494 2.75 7.43 15.82
CA LYS A 494 1.28 7.32 15.91
C LYS A 494 0.58 8.66 16.14
N GLN A 495 1.17 9.75 15.66
CA GLN A 495 0.57 11.06 15.73
C GLN A 495 -0.36 11.32 14.53
N PHE A 496 -1.61 11.68 14.81
CA PHE A 496 -2.55 12.05 13.77
C PHE A 496 -2.24 13.44 13.20
N PRO A 497 -2.36 13.64 11.89
CA PRO A 497 -2.18 14.95 11.28
C PRO A 497 -3.22 15.95 11.78
N VAL A 498 -2.92 17.23 11.63
CA VAL A 498 -3.84 18.33 11.94
C VAL A 498 -4.30 19.02 10.66
N GLY A 499 -5.43 19.72 10.75
CA GLY A 499 -5.96 20.52 9.65
C GLY A 499 -6.94 19.78 8.73
N ILE A 500 -7.43 18.58 9.10
CA ILE A 500 -8.45 17.81 8.37
C ILE A 500 -9.70 17.63 9.24
N PRO A 501 -10.55 18.66 9.38
CA PRO A 501 -11.71 18.58 10.27
C PRO A 501 -12.79 17.57 9.83
N TYR A 502 -12.94 17.28 8.52
CA TYR A 502 -14.00 16.38 8.06
C TYR A 502 -13.52 15.44 6.97
N VAL A 503 -13.93 14.18 7.09
CA VAL A 503 -13.82 13.17 6.03
C VAL A 503 -15.15 12.46 5.89
N LEU A 504 -15.65 12.38 4.66
CA LEU A 504 -16.86 11.65 4.31
C LEU A 504 -16.51 10.45 3.45
N VAL A 505 -17.10 9.30 3.77
CA VAL A 505 -17.00 8.07 2.98
C VAL A 505 -18.41 7.63 2.59
N ASN A 506 -18.67 7.53 1.29
CA ASN A 506 -20.00 7.18 0.75
C ASN A 506 -21.12 8.05 1.38
N GLY A 507 -20.88 9.36 1.51
CA GLY A 507 -21.85 10.31 2.07
C GLY A 507 -22.03 10.26 3.59
N SER A 508 -21.32 9.40 4.30
CA SER A 508 -21.32 9.33 5.76
C SER A 508 -20.12 10.08 6.32
N VAL A 509 -20.34 10.88 7.38
CA VAL A 509 -19.25 11.60 8.05
C VAL A 509 -18.45 10.63 8.90
N SER A 510 -17.28 10.22 8.43
CA SER A 510 -16.38 9.27 9.10
C SER A 510 -15.38 9.96 10.03
N VAL A 511 -15.02 11.23 9.73
CA VAL A 511 -14.27 12.12 10.64
C VAL A 511 -15.07 13.39 10.81
N ASP A 512 -15.30 13.79 12.06
CA ASP A 512 -16.05 14.96 12.49
C ASP A 512 -15.23 15.78 13.48
N GLN A 513 -14.85 17.02 13.14
CA GLN A 513 -14.00 17.89 13.96
C GLN A 513 -12.69 17.18 14.39
N GLU A 514 -12.02 16.54 13.41
CA GLU A 514 -10.79 15.74 13.61
C GLU A 514 -10.96 14.48 14.49
N ILE A 515 -12.19 14.01 14.76
CA ILE A 515 -12.48 12.81 15.55
C ILE A 515 -13.16 11.77 14.66
N CYS A 516 -12.68 10.53 14.68
CA CYS A 516 -13.33 9.42 13.99
C CYS A 516 -14.68 9.10 14.65
N THR A 517 -15.74 8.95 13.84
CA THR A 517 -17.11 8.74 14.32
C THR A 517 -17.46 7.28 14.61
N GLY A 518 -16.63 6.33 14.17
CA GLY A 518 -16.89 4.90 14.29
C GLY A 518 -17.90 4.35 13.27
N ILE A 519 -18.25 5.11 12.22
CA ILE A 519 -19.16 4.65 11.17
C ILE A 519 -18.42 3.79 10.16
N PHE A 520 -18.95 2.60 9.87
CA PHE A 520 -18.41 1.66 8.88
C PHE A 520 -19.22 1.76 7.58
N SER A 521 -18.87 2.73 6.74
CA SER A 521 -19.57 3.04 5.48
C SER A 521 -18.79 2.64 4.23
N GLY A 522 -17.64 1.97 4.39
CA GLY A 522 -16.78 1.58 3.28
C GLY A 522 -17.38 0.51 2.38
N TYR A 523 -17.16 0.63 1.08
CA TYR A 523 -17.58 -0.36 0.08
C TYR A 523 -16.37 -1.14 -0.42
N ALA A 524 -16.55 -2.45 -0.68
CA ALA A 524 -15.64 -3.17 -1.56
C ALA A 524 -15.94 -2.72 -3.00
N VAL A 525 -15.02 -1.98 -3.59
CA VAL A 525 -15.20 -1.35 -4.91
C VAL A 525 -14.37 -2.06 -5.98
N PRO A 526 -14.90 -2.17 -7.23
CA PRO A 526 -14.07 -2.10 -8.41
C PRO A 526 -13.89 -0.64 -8.81
#